data_a3351ce6a1dcb7311d860daaad4a1803
#
_entry.id   a3351ce6a1dcb7311d860daaad4a1803
#
_cell.length_a   1.000
_cell.length_b   1.000
_cell.length_c   1.000
_cell.angle_alpha   90.00
_cell.angle_beta   90.00
_cell.angle_gamma   90.00
#
_symmetry.space_group_name_H-M   'P 1'
#
loop_
_entity.id
_entity.type
_entity.pdbx_description
1 polymer ?
#
loop_
_entity_poly.entity_id
_entity_poly.type
_entity_poly.pdbx_seq_one_letter_code
_entity_poly.pdbx_strand_id
1 'polypeptide(L)'
;MPHLLVRGVKPEQLARVSQPLVDELAAICQCGTDNFTIECLQTVGVFAGEVVPSFPFVEVAWFERGDNARDQFAQAVTKHIQALGITEIEVAFTTYSADQYYIEGKRCDRL
;
A
#
# COMPACT_ATOMS: atom_id res chain seq x y z
N MET A 1 -3.15 5.95 -9.67
CA MET A 1 -2.88 6.48 -8.33
C MET A 1 -2.93 5.34 -7.34
N PRO A 2 -1.81 4.72 -7.01
CA PRO A 2 -1.83 3.70 -5.96
C PRO A 2 -1.91 4.35 -4.57
N HIS A 3 -2.82 3.82 -3.77
CA HIS A 3 -2.97 4.21 -2.36
C HIS A 3 -2.64 3.01 -1.50
N LEU A 4 -1.66 3.16 -0.60
CA LEU A 4 -1.29 2.11 0.33
C LEU A 4 -1.83 2.46 1.71
N LEU A 5 -2.64 1.55 2.27
CA LEU A 5 -3.14 1.66 3.63
C LEU A 5 -2.41 0.61 4.46
N VAL A 6 -1.58 1.06 5.40
CA VAL A 6 -0.69 0.20 6.17
C VAL A 6 -1.14 0.18 7.62
N ARG A 7 -1.38 -1.01 8.16
CA ARG A 7 -1.66 -1.17 9.59
C ARG A 7 -0.72 -2.20 10.20
N GLY A 8 -0.53 -2.12 11.51
CA GLY A 8 0.36 -3.02 12.24
C GLY A 8 1.83 -2.66 12.13
N VAL A 9 2.13 -1.47 11.61
CA VAL A 9 3.49 -0.93 11.50
C VAL A 9 3.48 0.45 12.15
N LYS A 10 4.52 0.78 12.89
CA LYS A 10 4.60 2.10 13.53
C LYS A 10 4.92 3.18 12.49
N PRO A 11 4.31 4.38 12.60
CA PRO A 11 4.56 5.45 11.63
C PRO A 11 6.04 5.79 11.45
N GLU A 12 6.82 5.79 12.53
CA GLU A 12 8.24 6.11 12.46
C GLU A 12 9.03 5.06 11.67
N GLN A 13 8.64 3.79 11.80
CA GLN A 13 9.25 2.70 11.05
C GLN A 13 8.91 2.82 9.57
N LEU A 14 7.63 3.03 9.27
CA LEU A 14 7.17 3.17 7.89
C LEU A 14 7.84 4.36 7.22
N ALA A 15 7.97 5.47 7.92
CA ALA A 15 8.62 6.66 7.39
C ALA A 15 10.06 6.39 6.94
N ARG A 16 10.78 5.56 7.68
CA ARG A 16 12.19 5.25 7.36
C ARG A 16 12.35 4.54 6.02
N VAL A 17 11.38 3.71 5.64
CA VAL A 17 11.46 2.95 4.38
C VAL A 17 10.62 3.56 3.26
N SER A 18 9.89 4.64 3.54
CA SER A 18 8.92 5.19 2.59
C SER A 18 9.56 5.68 1.29
N GLN A 19 10.70 6.35 1.36
CA GLN A 19 11.33 6.86 0.14
C GLN A 19 11.86 5.74 -0.76
N PRO A 20 12.69 4.80 -0.27
CA PRO A 20 13.12 3.70 -1.14
C PRO A 20 11.96 2.83 -1.61
N LEU A 21 10.93 2.65 -0.79
CA LEU A 21 9.74 1.91 -1.20
C LEU A 21 9.04 2.59 -2.37
N VAL A 22 8.75 3.88 -2.25
CA VAL A 22 8.05 4.62 -3.31
C VAL A 22 8.88 4.68 -4.57
N ASP A 23 10.19 4.86 -4.46
CA ASP A 23 11.09 4.85 -5.62
C ASP A 23 11.00 3.54 -6.38
N GLU A 24 11.01 2.42 -5.68
CA GLU A 24 10.89 1.10 -6.32
C GLU A 24 9.51 0.89 -6.92
N LEU A 25 8.45 1.26 -6.20
CA LEU A 25 7.07 1.12 -6.70
C LEU A 25 6.83 1.98 -7.94
N ALA A 26 7.37 3.18 -7.97
CA ALA A 26 7.25 4.06 -9.12
C ALA A 26 7.94 3.47 -10.35
N ALA A 27 9.10 2.84 -10.16
CA ALA A 27 9.79 2.15 -11.24
C ALA A 27 8.98 0.97 -11.78
N ILE A 28 8.39 0.18 -10.89
CA ILE A 28 7.53 -0.96 -11.27
C ILE A 28 6.31 -0.47 -12.06
N CYS A 29 5.67 0.59 -11.61
CA CYS A 29 4.46 1.14 -12.22
C CYS A 29 4.76 2.06 -13.41
N GLN A 30 6.03 2.39 -13.65
CA GLN A 30 6.47 3.30 -14.71
C GLN A 30 5.74 4.65 -14.61
N CYS A 31 5.73 5.22 -13.42
CA CYS A 31 5.09 6.50 -13.14
C CYS A 31 5.92 7.32 -12.15
N GLY A 32 5.50 8.54 -11.89
CA GLY A 32 6.17 9.41 -10.92
C GLY A 32 5.84 9.03 -9.49
N THR A 33 6.75 9.36 -8.57
CA THR A 33 6.56 9.09 -7.15
C THR A 33 5.40 9.90 -6.56
N ASP A 34 5.03 11.00 -7.18
CA ASP A 34 3.91 11.84 -6.76
C ASP A 34 2.55 11.19 -6.97
N ASN A 35 2.50 10.04 -7.66
CA ASN A 35 1.26 9.29 -7.85
C ASN A 35 0.89 8.41 -6.64
N PHE A 36 1.76 8.33 -5.64
CA PHE A 36 1.57 7.40 -4.52
C PHE A 36 1.12 8.14 -3.27
N THR A 37 0.23 7.49 -2.51
CA THR A 37 -0.05 7.88 -1.13
C THR A 37 0.21 6.69 -0.23
N ILE A 38 0.76 6.93 0.95
CA ILE A 38 0.96 5.91 1.98
C ILE A 38 0.36 6.44 3.26
N GLU A 39 -0.67 5.75 3.75
CA GLU A 39 -1.32 6.10 5.01
C GLU A 39 -1.03 5.03 6.04
N CYS A 40 -0.55 5.44 7.21
CA CYS A 40 -0.28 4.54 8.32
C CYS A 40 -1.46 4.60 9.29
N LEU A 41 -2.24 3.53 9.33
CA LEU A 41 -3.43 3.46 10.15
C LEU A 41 -3.06 3.03 11.57
N GLN A 42 -3.52 3.79 12.56
CA GLN A 42 -3.36 3.45 13.98
C GLN A 42 -4.53 2.58 14.39
N THR A 43 -4.34 1.27 14.40
CA THR A 43 -5.39 0.31 14.68
C THR A 43 -5.05 -0.56 15.87
N VAL A 44 -6.07 -1.19 16.45
CA VAL A 44 -5.95 -2.07 17.59
C VAL A 44 -6.55 -3.42 17.20
N GLY A 45 -5.79 -4.49 17.40
CA GLY A 45 -6.28 -5.85 17.18
C GLY A 45 -7.14 -6.30 18.33
N VAL A 46 -8.12 -7.16 18.04
CA VAL A 46 -8.96 -7.79 19.05
C VAL A 46 -9.06 -9.27 18.72
N PHE A 47 -8.71 -10.11 19.67
CA PHE A 47 -8.75 -11.55 19.45
C PHE A 47 -8.91 -12.27 20.79
N ALA A 48 -9.72 -13.34 20.80
CA ALA A 48 -9.92 -14.19 21.97
C ALA A 48 -10.32 -13.39 23.24
N GLY A 49 -11.13 -12.36 23.05
CA GLY A 49 -11.63 -11.53 24.16
C GLY A 49 -10.63 -10.49 24.68
N GLU A 50 -9.52 -10.29 23.98
CA GLU A 50 -8.46 -9.39 24.41
C GLU A 50 -8.07 -8.41 23.33
N VAL A 51 -7.52 -7.26 23.77
CA VAL A 51 -6.86 -6.31 22.89
C VAL A 51 -5.46 -6.86 22.60
N VAL A 52 -5.11 -6.96 21.32
CA VAL A 52 -3.82 -7.49 20.86
C VAL A 52 -3.21 -6.52 19.87
N PRO A 53 -1.90 -6.65 19.57
CA PRO A 53 -1.29 -5.83 18.51
C PRO A 53 -1.96 -6.08 17.16
N SER A 54 -2.05 -5.03 16.34
CA SER A 54 -2.56 -5.17 14.98
C SER A 54 -1.63 -6.02 14.14
N PHE A 55 -2.22 -6.89 13.32
CA PHE A 55 -1.46 -7.69 12.37
C PHE A 55 -0.93 -6.79 11.24
N PRO A 56 0.36 -6.91 10.86
CA PRO A 56 0.90 -6.12 9.76
C PRO A 56 0.23 -6.48 8.44
N PHE A 57 -0.46 -5.52 7.87
CA PHE A 57 -1.25 -5.73 6.65
C PHE A 57 -1.22 -4.47 5.79
N VAL A 58 -1.05 -4.65 4.47
CA VAL A 58 -1.07 -3.54 3.52
C VAL A 58 -2.18 -3.79 2.51
N GLU A 59 -3.09 -2.83 2.40
CA GLU A 59 -4.05 -2.79 1.32
C GLU A 59 -3.56 -1.82 0.26
N VAL A 60 -3.46 -2.30 -0.98
CA VAL A 60 -3.10 -1.48 -2.13
C VAL A 60 -4.35 -1.26 -2.96
N ALA A 61 -4.81 -0.02 -3.03
CA ALA A 61 -5.94 0.35 -3.86
C ALA A 61 -5.41 1.09 -5.08
N TRP A 62 -5.63 0.53 -6.26
CA TRP A 62 -4.99 1.00 -7.48
C TRP A 62 -5.79 0.67 -8.73
N PHE A 63 -5.30 1.11 -9.87
CA PHE A 63 -5.76 0.63 -11.17
C PHE A 63 -4.90 -0.54 -11.59
N GLU A 64 -5.52 -1.61 -12.13
CA GLU A 64 -4.83 -2.86 -12.47
C GLU A 64 -3.72 -2.63 -13.50
N ARG A 65 -2.56 -3.26 -13.29
CA ARG A 65 -1.39 -3.14 -14.17
C ARG A 65 -0.87 -4.50 -14.65
N GLY A 66 -1.63 -5.57 -14.42
CA GLY A 66 -1.28 -6.92 -14.85
C GLY A 66 -0.55 -7.72 -13.77
N ASP A 67 -0.52 -9.02 -13.96
CA ASP A 67 -0.01 -9.97 -12.97
C ASP A 67 1.46 -9.70 -12.60
N ASN A 68 2.28 -9.41 -13.61
CA ASN A 68 3.72 -9.20 -13.38
C ASN A 68 3.98 -7.98 -12.52
N ALA A 69 3.35 -6.85 -12.85
CA ALA A 69 3.50 -5.62 -12.06
C ALA A 69 2.96 -5.81 -10.65
N ARG A 70 1.81 -6.50 -10.52
CA ARG A 70 1.20 -6.76 -9.22
C ARG A 70 2.10 -7.62 -8.35
N ASP A 71 2.69 -8.69 -8.91
CA ASP A 71 3.60 -9.55 -8.18
C ASP A 71 4.84 -8.78 -7.71
N GLN A 72 5.43 -7.98 -8.58
CA GLN A 72 6.59 -7.16 -8.24
C GLN A 72 6.25 -6.13 -7.17
N PHE A 73 5.08 -5.52 -7.26
CA PHE A 73 4.60 -4.54 -6.29
C PHE A 73 4.46 -5.18 -4.89
N ALA A 74 3.80 -6.33 -4.83
CA ALA A 74 3.62 -7.05 -3.57
C ALA A 74 4.96 -7.47 -2.97
N GLN A 75 5.89 -7.93 -3.80
CA GLN A 75 7.23 -8.31 -3.35
C GLN A 75 8.02 -7.11 -2.81
N ALA A 76 7.92 -5.97 -3.47
CA ALA A 76 8.60 -4.75 -3.02
C ALA A 76 8.06 -4.27 -1.68
N VAL A 77 6.74 -4.21 -1.53
CA VAL A 77 6.11 -3.84 -0.25
C VAL A 77 6.57 -4.77 0.86
N THR A 78 6.51 -6.07 0.60
CA THR A 78 6.93 -7.08 1.57
C THR A 78 8.39 -6.91 1.98
N LYS A 79 9.27 -6.74 1.00
CA LYS A 79 10.71 -6.60 1.25
C LYS A 79 11.02 -5.41 2.15
N HIS A 80 10.45 -4.26 1.84
CA HIS A 80 10.73 -3.04 2.60
C HIS A 80 10.18 -3.10 4.01
N ILE A 81 9.01 -3.70 4.21
CA ILE A 81 8.44 -3.84 5.55
C ILE A 81 9.20 -4.89 6.36
N GLN A 82 9.58 -6.00 5.74
CA GLN A 82 10.37 -7.01 6.43
C GLN A 82 11.76 -6.50 6.84
N ALA A 83 12.31 -5.54 6.11
CA ALA A 83 13.57 -4.90 6.48
C ALA A 83 13.49 -4.15 7.82
N LEU A 84 12.29 -3.86 8.30
CA LEU A 84 12.07 -3.25 9.62
C LEU A 84 12.09 -4.26 10.76
N GLY A 85 12.30 -5.54 10.47
CA GLY A 85 12.23 -6.61 11.47
C GLY A 85 10.85 -7.22 11.62
N ILE A 86 9.91 -6.84 10.77
CA ILE A 86 8.55 -7.38 10.77
C ILE A 86 8.54 -8.57 9.81
N THR A 87 8.39 -9.79 10.36
CA THR A 87 8.48 -11.01 9.56
C THR A 87 7.18 -11.39 8.90
N GLU A 88 6.06 -11.21 9.60
CA GLU A 88 4.74 -11.54 9.06
C GLU A 88 4.10 -10.29 8.48
N ILE A 89 3.82 -10.32 7.18
CA ILE A 89 3.18 -9.22 6.47
C ILE A 89 2.36 -9.80 5.33
N GLU A 90 1.15 -9.31 5.17
CA GLU A 90 0.28 -9.69 4.06
C GLU A 90 -0.10 -8.47 3.26
N VAL A 91 -0.25 -8.65 1.96
CA VAL A 91 -0.59 -7.57 1.02
C VAL A 91 -1.78 -8.02 0.18
N ALA A 92 -2.78 -7.17 0.07
CA ALA A 92 -3.94 -7.43 -0.78
C ALA A 92 -4.21 -6.21 -1.65
N PHE A 93 -4.80 -6.45 -2.81
CA PHE A 93 -5.08 -5.40 -3.79
C PHE A 93 -6.59 -5.21 -3.96
N THR A 94 -6.99 -3.95 -4.07
CA THR A 94 -8.34 -3.55 -4.47
C THR A 94 -8.19 -2.77 -5.77
N THR A 95 -8.91 -3.17 -6.79
CA THR A 95 -8.80 -2.55 -8.12
C THR A 95 -9.91 -1.54 -8.32
N TYR A 96 -9.53 -0.32 -8.69
CA TYR A 96 -10.46 0.73 -9.04
C TYR A 96 -10.90 0.61 -10.50
N SER A 97 -12.13 0.99 -10.76
CA SER A 97 -12.65 1.18 -12.10
C SER A 97 -12.63 2.67 -12.43
N ALA A 98 -12.13 3.02 -13.61
CA ALA A 98 -11.97 4.43 -14.00
C ALA A 98 -13.28 5.20 -14.04
N ASP A 99 -14.40 4.52 -14.32
CA ASP A 99 -15.73 5.13 -14.34
C ASP A 99 -16.28 5.34 -12.92
N GLN A 100 -15.59 4.85 -11.90
CA GLN A 100 -15.99 4.99 -10.50
C GLN A 100 -14.95 5.77 -9.68
N TYR A 101 -13.96 6.33 -10.34
CA TYR A 101 -12.90 7.10 -9.69
C TYR A 101 -12.97 8.56 -10.17
N TYR A 102 -13.11 9.47 -9.22
CA TYR A 102 -13.28 10.89 -9.52
C TYR A 102 -12.10 11.67 -8.94
N ILE A 103 -11.56 12.57 -9.75
CA ILE A 103 -10.51 13.49 -9.33
C ILE A 103 -11.09 14.89 -9.40
N GLU A 104 -11.19 15.55 -8.26
CA GLU A 104 -11.77 16.89 -8.15
C GLU A 104 -13.15 16.98 -8.81
N GLY A 105 -13.97 15.94 -8.60
CA GLY A 105 -15.32 15.89 -9.13
C GLY A 105 -15.45 15.45 -10.59
N LYS A 106 -14.32 15.15 -11.25
CA LYS A 106 -14.33 14.71 -12.65
C LYS A 106 -14.02 13.23 -12.76
N ARG A 107 -14.84 12.52 -13.49
CA ARG A 107 -14.69 11.09 -13.68
C ARG A 107 -13.43 10.76 -14.46
N CYS A 108 -12.65 9.81 -13.94
CA CYS A 108 -11.30 9.53 -14.43
C CYS A 108 -11.28 9.03 -15.88
N ASP A 109 -12.30 8.28 -16.31
CA ASP A 109 -12.39 7.78 -17.70
C ASP A 109 -12.67 8.88 -18.73
N ARG A 110 -12.95 10.09 -18.28
CA ARG A 110 -13.26 11.24 -19.15
C ARG A 110 -12.18 12.32 -19.13
N LEU A 111 -11.07 12.03 -18.46
CA LEU A 111 -9.95 12.99 -18.39
C LEU A 111 -9.08 12.95 -19.64
#